data_a221957685423f5dee7d2f830f6a4e1b
#
_entry.id   a221957685423f5dee7d2f830f6a4e1b
#
_cell.length_a   1.000
_cell.length_b   1.000
_cell.length_c   1.000
_cell.angle_alpha   90.00
_cell.angle_beta   90.00
_cell.angle_gamma   90.00
#
_symmetry.space_group_name_H-M   'P 1'
#
loop_
_entity.id
_entity.type
_entity.pdbx_description
1 polymer ?
#
loop_
_entity_poly.entity_id
_entity_poly.type
_entity_poly.pdbx_seq_one_letter_code
_entity_poly.pdbx_strand_id
1 'polypeptide(L)'
;ASSLDQIGPITNTVSDAAEILYSISGKDHLDSTCLDKPVPNYLSDLDKSIKGIKIGLIEECFNHPGLDPEVKKSVLSSVERFRSLGAEIYDIKCPRFNDGIATYYVIAPCEASANLARYDGVKYGFRSDDVANLLEMTSKSRAEGFGDEVQRRILIGTFALSSGYSDAYYKKAQRVRTLIRNDFDSAFNKVDVLLTRTCPTTAFLKGDFVNDPLS
;
A
#
# COMPACT_ATOMS: atom_id res chain seq x y z
N ALA A 1 -9.24 1.14 1.86
CA ALA A 1 -9.27 2.33 1.01
C ALA A 1 -9.41 1.92 -0.46
N SER A 2 -10.29 2.52 -1.21
CA SER A 2 -10.68 2.06 -2.56
C SER A 2 -9.56 2.15 -3.61
N SER A 3 -8.54 2.97 -3.39
CA SER A 3 -7.44 3.17 -4.34
C SER A 3 -6.07 2.70 -3.84
N LEU A 4 -6.00 2.18 -2.63
CA LEU A 4 -4.74 1.79 -1.96
C LEU A 4 -4.75 0.34 -1.45
N ASP A 5 -5.91 -0.33 -1.44
CA ASP A 5 -6.01 -1.71 -0.97
C ASP A 5 -5.36 -2.65 -1.98
N GLN A 6 -4.54 -3.57 -1.46
CA GLN A 6 -3.89 -4.61 -2.24
C GLN A 6 -3.92 -5.92 -1.48
N ILE A 7 -4.51 -6.94 -2.08
CA ILE A 7 -4.55 -8.30 -1.55
C ILE A 7 -3.39 -9.07 -2.16
N GLY A 8 -2.66 -9.82 -1.33
CA GLY A 8 -1.54 -10.63 -1.78
C GLY A 8 -1.25 -11.80 -0.84
N PRO A 9 -0.62 -12.87 -1.32
CA PRO A 9 -0.25 -14.02 -0.52
C PRO A 9 0.97 -13.74 0.37
N ILE A 10 1.00 -14.37 1.55
CA ILE A 10 2.18 -14.46 2.42
C ILE A 10 2.50 -15.95 2.57
N THR A 11 3.65 -16.38 2.05
CA THR A 11 4.01 -17.80 1.93
C THR A 11 5.47 -18.02 2.29
N ASN A 12 5.85 -19.29 2.49
CA ASN A 12 7.24 -19.68 2.75
C ASN A 12 8.09 -19.80 1.48
N THR A 13 7.46 -20.01 0.31
CA THR A 13 8.15 -20.14 -0.96
C THR A 13 7.56 -19.23 -2.04
N VAL A 14 8.36 -18.87 -3.04
CA VAL A 14 7.88 -18.10 -4.20
C VAL A 14 6.90 -18.91 -5.04
N SER A 15 7.08 -20.23 -5.13
CA SER A 15 6.16 -21.11 -5.85
C SER A 15 4.77 -21.12 -5.24
N ASP A 16 4.67 -21.23 -3.90
CA ASP A 16 3.40 -21.15 -3.20
C ASP A 16 2.72 -19.78 -3.40
N ALA A 17 3.51 -18.71 -3.37
CA ALA A 17 3.00 -17.37 -3.63
C ALA A 17 2.42 -17.25 -5.05
N ALA A 18 3.10 -17.81 -6.04
CA ALA A 18 2.66 -17.82 -7.43
C ALA A 18 1.37 -18.62 -7.62
N GLU A 19 1.26 -19.78 -6.99
CA GLU A 19 0.08 -20.64 -7.06
C GLU A 19 -1.14 -20.02 -6.38
N ILE A 20 -0.97 -19.48 -5.18
CA ILE A 20 -2.04 -18.78 -4.46
C ILE A 20 -2.48 -17.55 -5.24
N LEU A 21 -1.53 -16.74 -5.73
CA LEU A 21 -1.85 -15.56 -6.52
C LEU A 21 -2.62 -15.93 -7.79
N TYR A 22 -2.24 -16.99 -8.47
CA TYR A 22 -2.97 -17.50 -9.62
C TYR A 22 -4.41 -17.88 -9.28
N SER A 23 -4.60 -18.55 -8.13
CA SER A 23 -5.91 -19.04 -7.68
C SER A 23 -6.87 -17.93 -7.24
N ILE A 24 -6.35 -16.83 -6.64
CA ILE A 24 -7.18 -15.71 -6.17
C ILE A 24 -7.33 -14.58 -7.19
N SER A 25 -6.57 -14.62 -8.29
CA SER A 25 -6.65 -13.63 -9.36
C SER A 25 -7.73 -13.98 -10.37
N GLY A 26 -8.23 -12.98 -11.07
CA GLY A 26 -9.17 -13.17 -12.16
C GLY A 26 -10.37 -12.25 -12.06
N LYS A 27 -11.26 -12.34 -13.05
CA LYS A 27 -12.45 -11.51 -13.11
C LYS A 27 -13.52 -12.03 -12.16
N ASP A 28 -14.00 -11.17 -11.28
CA ASP A 28 -15.23 -11.38 -10.51
C ASP A 28 -16.37 -10.58 -11.15
N HIS A 29 -17.47 -11.25 -11.50
CA HIS A 29 -18.66 -10.61 -12.10
C HIS A 29 -19.44 -9.77 -11.07
N LEU A 30 -19.20 -9.96 -9.80
CA LEU A 30 -19.82 -9.20 -8.70
C LEU A 30 -19.00 -7.96 -8.29
N ASP A 31 -17.75 -7.85 -8.79
CA ASP A 31 -16.90 -6.69 -8.54
C ASP A 31 -16.67 -5.87 -9.82
N SER A 32 -17.30 -4.70 -9.87
CA SER A 32 -17.18 -3.77 -11.00
C SER A 32 -15.80 -3.12 -11.15
N THR A 33 -14.93 -3.24 -10.13
CA THR A 33 -13.57 -2.69 -10.14
C THR A 33 -12.54 -3.71 -10.64
N CYS A 34 -12.94 -4.97 -10.80
CA CYS A 34 -12.08 -6.05 -11.25
C CYS A 34 -11.67 -5.90 -12.72
N LEU A 35 -10.38 -6.07 -13.01
CA LEU A 35 -9.86 -5.99 -14.37
C LEU A 35 -10.25 -7.21 -15.19
N ASP A 36 -10.76 -7.00 -16.39
CA ASP A 36 -11.06 -8.06 -17.37
C ASP A 36 -9.79 -8.40 -18.16
N LYS A 37 -8.86 -9.12 -17.52
CA LYS A 37 -7.61 -9.58 -18.12
C LYS A 37 -7.40 -11.06 -17.81
N PRO A 38 -6.84 -11.85 -18.75
CA PRO A 38 -6.45 -13.22 -18.46
C PRO A 38 -5.37 -13.25 -17.37
N VAL A 39 -5.47 -14.23 -16.49
CA VAL A 39 -4.46 -14.44 -15.44
C VAL A 39 -3.30 -15.23 -16.03
N PRO A 40 -2.05 -14.72 -16.00
CA PRO A 40 -0.90 -15.46 -16.48
C PRO A 40 -0.58 -16.63 -15.55
N ASN A 41 -0.01 -17.70 -16.10
CA ASN A 41 0.52 -18.77 -15.27
C ASN A 41 1.87 -18.36 -14.68
N TYR A 42 1.85 -17.80 -13.46
CA TYR A 42 3.04 -17.31 -12.79
C TYR A 42 4.10 -18.38 -12.54
N LEU A 43 3.69 -19.66 -12.32
CA LEU A 43 4.62 -20.77 -12.10
C LEU A 43 5.51 -21.04 -13.32
N SER A 44 4.99 -20.85 -14.53
CA SER A 44 5.75 -21.09 -15.77
C SER A 44 6.92 -20.12 -15.97
N ASP A 45 6.96 -19.03 -15.21
CA ASP A 45 7.94 -17.96 -15.36
C ASP A 45 9.05 -18.01 -14.30
N LEU A 46 8.91 -18.84 -13.26
CA LEU A 46 9.84 -18.84 -12.12
C LEU A 46 11.26 -19.28 -12.49
N ASP A 47 11.40 -20.19 -13.45
CA ASP A 47 12.68 -20.73 -13.89
C ASP A 47 13.28 -20.01 -15.11
N LYS A 48 12.62 -18.94 -15.59
CA LYS A 48 13.11 -18.16 -16.72
C LYS A 48 14.36 -17.37 -16.35
N SER A 49 15.28 -17.28 -17.33
CA SER A 49 16.47 -16.43 -17.18
C SER A 49 16.07 -14.95 -17.04
N ILE A 50 16.73 -14.27 -16.12
CA ILE A 50 16.60 -12.81 -15.94
C ILE A 50 17.64 -12.03 -16.73
N LYS A 51 18.42 -12.69 -17.59
CA LYS A 51 19.44 -12.03 -18.42
C LYS A 51 18.80 -10.95 -19.31
N GLY A 52 19.34 -9.76 -19.23
CA GLY A 52 18.86 -8.60 -19.99
C GLY A 52 17.65 -7.87 -19.39
N ILE A 53 17.08 -8.37 -18.28
CA ILE A 53 16.05 -7.60 -17.53
C ILE A 53 16.70 -6.36 -16.95
N LYS A 54 16.07 -5.20 -17.19
CA LYS A 54 16.51 -3.90 -16.69
C LYS A 54 15.89 -3.63 -15.32
N ILE A 55 16.75 -3.53 -14.30
CA ILE A 55 16.36 -3.29 -12.91
C ILE A 55 16.78 -1.87 -12.52
N GLY A 56 15.82 -1.04 -12.15
CA GLY A 56 16.05 0.32 -11.65
C GLY A 56 16.20 0.36 -10.15
N LEU A 57 17.25 1.00 -9.64
CA LEU A 57 17.43 1.32 -8.22
C LEU A 57 16.97 2.75 -7.98
N ILE A 58 16.00 2.94 -7.11
CA ILE A 58 15.53 4.28 -6.75
C ILE A 58 16.54 4.91 -5.77
N GLU A 59 17.27 5.94 -6.21
CA GLU A 59 18.33 6.61 -5.42
C GLU A 59 17.80 7.11 -4.07
N GLU A 60 16.62 7.73 -4.04
CA GLU A 60 16.01 8.30 -2.83
C GLU A 60 15.72 7.23 -1.76
N CYS A 61 15.49 5.99 -2.18
CA CYS A 61 15.28 4.87 -1.28
C CYS A 61 16.53 4.55 -0.43
N PHE A 62 17.72 4.74 -0.99
CA PHE A 62 19.01 4.41 -0.35
C PHE A 62 19.67 5.58 0.38
N ASN A 63 19.13 6.79 0.21
CA ASN A 63 19.66 8.02 0.81
C ASN A 63 18.81 8.51 2.01
N HIS A 64 17.90 7.67 2.53
CA HIS A 64 17.06 8.04 3.67
C HIS A 64 17.86 8.00 4.98
N PRO A 65 17.83 9.04 5.84
CA PRO A 65 18.64 9.13 7.05
C PRO A 65 18.33 8.05 8.10
N GLY A 66 17.11 7.50 8.11
CA GLY A 66 16.70 6.41 8.99
C GLY A 66 16.91 5.01 8.39
N LEU A 67 17.67 4.87 7.32
CA LEU A 67 17.94 3.56 6.73
C LEU A 67 19.03 2.82 7.51
N ASP A 68 18.66 1.66 8.05
CA ASP A 68 19.58 0.74 8.72
C ASP A 68 20.68 0.28 7.75
N PRO A 69 21.96 0.39 8.14
CA PRO A 69 23.10 -0.05 7.32
C PRO A 69 23.06 -1.52 6.91
N GLU A 70 22.53 -2.39 7.76
CA GLU A 70 22.41 -3.83 7.46
C GLU A 70 21.33 -4.08 6.40
N VAL A 71 20.18 -3.39 6.49
CA VAL A 71 19.14 -3.43 5.47
C VAL A 71 19.70 -2.92 4.14
N LYS A 72 20.40 -1.79 4.14
CA LYS A 72 21.06 -1.26 2.94
C LYS A 72 22.03 -2.26 2.33
N LYS A 73 22.90 -2.86 3.14
CA LYS A 73 23.87 -3.86 2.70
C LYS A 73 23.18 -5.09 2.11
N SER A 74 22.12 -5.58 2.73
CA SER A 74 21.35 -6.74 2.26
C SER A 74 20.75 -6.50 0.87
N VAL A 75 20.12 -5.34 0.67
CA VAL A 75 19.54 -4.99 -0.63
C VAL A 75 20.61 -4.83 -1.69
N LEU A 76 21.72 -4.15 -1.39
CA LEU A 76 22.83 -4.00 -2.32
C LEU A 76 23.50 -5.34 -2.68
N SER A 77 23.58 -6.29 -1.75
CA SER A 77 24.08 -7.64 -2.06
C SER A 77 23.14 -8.37 -3.04
N SER A 78 21.83 -8.15 -2.93
CA SER A 78 20.85 -8.67 -3.90
C SER A 78 21.04 -8.07 -5.29
N VAL A 79 21.38 -6.77 -5.37
CA VAL A 79 21.73 -6.11 -6.64
C VAL A 79 22.91 -6.79 -7.32
N GLU A 80 23.99 -7.09 -6.58
CA GLU A 80 25.14 -7.80 -7.14
C GLU A 80 24.77 -9.21 -7.60
N ARG A 81 23.88 -9.88 -6.87
CA ARG A 81 23.35 -11.19 -7.29
C ARG A 81 22.58 -11.08 -8.62
N PHE A 82 21.69 -10.10 -8.77
CA PHE A 82 20.98 -9.88 -10.04
C PHE A 82 21.94 -9.60 -11.19
N ARG A 83 22.96 -8.75 -10.96
CA ARG A 83 24.00 -8.45 -11.94
C ARG A 83 24.75 -9.73 -12.37
N SER A 84 25.10 -10.60 -11.41
CA SER A 84 25.79 -11.88 -11.71
C SER A 84 24.91 -12.85 -12.51
N LEU A 85 23.59 -12.72 -12.43
CA LEU A 85 22.63 -13.49 -13.22
C LEU A 85 22.32 -12.87 -14.60
N GLY A 86 22.98 -11.75 -14.93
CA GLY A 86 22.89 -11.10 -16.23
C GLY A 86 21.83 -10.03 -16.36
N ALA A 87 21.22 -9.57 -15.25
CA ALA A 87 20.35 -8.41 -15.27
C ALA A 87 21.16 -7.12 -15.43
N GLU A 88 20.56 -6.11 -16.05
CA GLU A 88 21.12 -4.78 -16.22
C GLU A 88 20.62 -3.85 -15.11
N ILE A 89 21.53 -3.17 -14.42
CA ILE A 89 21.20 -2.33 -13.27
C ILE A 89 21.34 -0.86 -13.64
N TYR A 90 20.30 -0.08 -13.36
CA TYR A 90 20.20 1.34 -13.65
C TYR A 90 19.88 2.14 -12.39
N ASP A 91 20.55 3.28 -12.19
CA ASP A 91 20.17 4.24 -11.15
C ASP A 91 19.01 5.11 -11.67
N ILE A 92 17.95 5.16 -10.89
CA ILE A 92 16.70 5.86 -11.22
C ILE A 92 16.41 6.91 -10.16
N LYS A 93 16.05 8.11 -10.61
CA LYS A 93 15.59 9.19 -9.75
C LYS A 93 14.08 9.25 -9.73
N CYS A 94 13.52 9.23 -8.53
CA CYS A 94 12.11 9.45 -8.24
C CYS A 94 11.99 10.60 -7.20
N PRO A 95 12.14 11.87 -7.60
CA PRO A 95 12.28 13.00 -6.67
C PRO A 95 11.16 13.13 -5.64
N ARG A 96 9.97 12.57 -5.95
CA ARG A 96 8.80 12.56 -5.06
C ARG A 96 8.65 11.28 -4.23
N PHE A 97 9.61 10.37 -4.28
CA PHE A 97 9.54 9.11 -3.53
C PHE A 97 9.29 9.32 -2.04
N ASN A 98 10.00 10.27 -1.43
CA ASN A 98 9.89 10.56 0.00
C ASN A 98 8.57 11.26 0.39
N ASP A 99 7.82 11.81 -0.57
CA ASP A 99 6.51 12.42 -0.32
C ASP A 99 5.40 11.33 -0.15
N GLY A 100 5.72 10.06 -0.44
CA GLY A 100 4.76 8.95 -0.46
C GLY A 100 4.05 8.74 0.87
N ILE A 101 4.80 8.69 1.98
CA ILE A 101 4.26 8.43 3.33
C ILE A 101 3.28 9.54 3.73
N ALA A 102 3.67 10.81 3.61
CA ALA A 102 2.80 11.94 3.94
C ALA A 102 1.53 11.95 3.08
N THR A 103 1.66 11.63 1.79
CA THR A 103 0.53 11.53 0.86
C THR A 103 -0.42 10.40 1.26
N TYR A 104 0.11 9.23 1.64
CA TYR A 104 -0.66 8.09 2.13
C TYR A 104 -1.44 8.44 3.40
N TYR A 105 -0.82 9.07 4.39
CA TYR A 105 -1.48 9.42 5.66
C TYR A 105 -2.60 10.46 5.50
N VAL A 106 -2.70 11.14 4.37
CA VAL A 106 -3.86 11.98 4.05
C VAL A 106 -4.91 11.19 3.26
N ILE A 107 -4.52 10.51 2.19
CA ILE A 107 -5.47 9.85 1.28
C ILE A 107 -6.14 8.65 1.95
N ALA A 108 -5.38 7.78 2.62
CA ALA A 108 -5.92 6.56 3.20
C ALA A 108 -7.00 6.81 4.26
N PRO A 109 -6.83 7.74 5.25
CA PRO A 109 -7.90 8.09 6.16
C PRO A 109 -9.11 8.72 5.47
N CYS A 110 -8.92 9.55 4.44
CA CYS A 110 -10.04 10.13 3.67
C CYS A 110 -10.87 9.04 2.98
N GLU A 111 -10.23 8.09 2.34
CA GLU A 111 -10.91 6.95 1.71
C GLU A 111 -11.56 6.03 2.75
N ALA A 112 -10.87 5.74 3.86
CA ALA A 112 -11.42 4.96 4.96
C ALA A 112 -12.69 5.62 5.54
N SER A 113 -12.65 6.92 5.81
CA SER A 113 -13.81 7.68 6.29
C SER A 113 -15.00 7.56 5.34
N ALA A 114 -14.79 7.74 4.03
CA ALA A 114 -15.84 7.64 3.02
C ALA A 114 -16.36 6.20 2.86
N ASN A 115 -15.47 5.21 2.79
CA ASN A 115 -15.84 3.81 2.57
C ASN A 115 -16.53 3.20 3.79
N LEU A 116 -16.06 3.50 5.00
CA LEU A 116 -16.61 2.96 6.24
C LEU A 116 -17.87 3.71 6.73
N ALA A 117 -18.25 4.81 6.09
CA ALA A 117 -19.50 5.53 6.39
C ALA A 117 -20.74 4.64 6.21
N ARG A 118 -20.67 3.64 5.33
CA ARG A 118 -21.77 2.71 5.05
C ARG A 118 -22.03 1.64 6.12
N TYR A 119 -21.10 1.47 7.07
CA TYR A 119 -21.26 0.54 8.19
C TYR A 119 -21.96 1.26 9.35
N ASP A 120 -23.28 1.33 9.26
CA ASP A 120 -24.16 2.06 10.16
C ASP A 120 -25.05 1.14 11.03
N GLY A 121 -24.87 -0.20 10.91
CA GLY A 121 -25.66 -1.19 11.61
C GLY A 121 -27.05 -1.48 10.97
N VAL A 122 -27.37 -0.87 9.81
CA VAL A 122 -28.67 -1.08 9.14
C VAL A 122 -28.62 -2.24 8.16
N LYS A 123 -27.74 -2.19 7.14
CA LYS A 123 -27.70 -3.18 6.06
C LYS A 123 -26.71 -4.31 6.31
N TYR A 124 -25.58 -4.01 6.88
CA TYR A 124 -24.48 -4.97 7.11
C TYR A 124 -23.50 -4.46 8.16
N GLY A 125 -22.63 -5.34 8.62
CA GLY A 125 -21.69 -5.07 9.69
C GLY A 125 -22.29 -5.34 11.06
N PHE A 126 -21.55 -4.95 12.09
CA PHE A 126 -21.98 -5.06 13.48
C PHE A 126 -23.16 -4.12 13.76
N ARG A 127 -24.14 -4.60 14.54
CA ARG A 127 -25.28 -3.82 15.03
C ARG A 127 -25.41 -3.99 16.54
N SER A 128 -25.50 -2.88 17.25
CA SER A 128 -25.79 -2.87 18.68
C SER A 128 -27.27 -3.15 18.92
N ASP A 129 -27.58 -4.02 19.89
CA ASP A 129 -28.95 -4.48 20.20
C ASP A 129 -29.65 -3.59 21.23
N ASP A 130 -28.91 -2.99 22.16
CA ASP A 130 -29.44 -2.17 23.25
C ASP A 130 -29.50 -0.69 22.84
N VAL A 131 -30.53 -0.33 22.06
CA VAL A 131 -30.68 1.00 21.48
C VAL A 131 -32.14 1.48 21.50
N ALA A 132 -32.35 2.75 21.84
CA ALA A 132 -33.69 3.34 21.93
C ALA A 132 -34.20 3.92 20.59
N ASN A 133 -33.31 4.29 19.68
CA ASN A 133 -33.67 4.94 18.41
C ASN A 133 -32.58 4.74 17.35
N LEU A 134 -32.86 5.15 16.10
CA LEU A 134 -31.95 5.00 14.97
C LEU A 134 -30.61 5.72 15.14
N LEU A 135 -30.62 6.92 15.71
CA LEU A 135 -29.40 7.69 15.92
C LEU A 135 -28.48 7.00 16.94
N GLU A 136 -29.06 6.53 18.04
CA GLU A 136 -28.33 5.76 19.05
C GLU A 136 -27.80 4.45 18.48
N MET A 137 -28.61 3.74 17.74
CA MET A 137 -28.23 2.49 17.06
C MET A 137 -27.03 2.71 16.14
N THR A 138 -27.05 3.72 15.27
CA THR A 138 -25.94 4.02 14.38
C THR A 138 -24.68 4.41 15.17
N SER A 139 -24.83 5.28 16.20
CA SER A 139 -23.71 5.75 17.00
C SER A 139 -23.06 4.62 17.79
N LYS A 140 -23.83 3.81 18.51
CA LYS A 140 -23.33 2.65 19.28
C LYS A 140 -22.72 1.58 18.37
N SER A 141 -23.40 1.23 17.27
CA SER A 141 -22.88 0.23 16.32
C SER A 141 -21.51 0.63 15.77
N ARG A 142 -21.28 1.90 15.47
CA ARG A 142 -20.00 2.39 14.98
C ARG A 142 -18.97 2.48 16.11
N ALA A 143 -19.35 2.90 17.31
CA ALA A 143 -18.43 2.99 18.45
C ALA A 143 -17.95 1.61 18.93
N GLU A 144 -18.83 0.62 18.96
CA GLU A 144 -18.51 -0.73 19.42
C GLU A 144 -17.92 -1.61 18.32
N GLY A 145 -18.32 -1.39 17.07
CA GLY A 145 -17.91 -2.21 15.93
C GLY A 145 -16.55 -1.83 15.31
N PHE A 146 -16.06 -0.61 15.53
CA PHE A 146 -14.76 -0.16 15.06
C PHE A 146 -13.76 -0.07 16.21
N GLY A 147 -12.58 -0.69 16.03
CA GLY A 147 -11.47 -0.51 16.96
C GLY A 147 -10.90 0.91 16.94
N ASP A 148 -10.18 1.28 17.99
CA ASP A 148 -9.70 2.65 18.25
C ASP A 148 -8.91 3.27 17.08
N GLU A 149 -8.03 2.49 16.44
CA GLU A 149 -7.23 2.98 15.31
C GLU A 149 -8.11 3.27 14.09
N VAL A 150 -9.11 2.44 13.83
CA VAL A 150 -10.06 2.65 12.72
C VAL A 150 -10.90 3.92 12.99
N GLN A 151 -11.37 4.10 14.21
CA GLN A 151 -12.10 5.31 14.62
C GLN A 151 -11.24 6.56 14.44
N ARG A 152 -9.97 6.51 14.85
CA ARG A 152 -9.01 7.62 14.67
C ARG A 152 -8.85 7.97 13.19
N ARG A 153 -8.67 6.98 12.31
CA ARG A 153 -8.55 7.20 10.85
C ARG A 153 -9.83 7.78 10.25
N ILE A 154 -11.00 7.33 10.69
CA ILE A 154 -12.28 7.89 10.25
C ILE A 154 -12.38 9.37 10.65
N LEU A 155 -12.00 9.74 11.88
CA LEU A 155 -12.02 11.12 12.35
C LEU A 155 -11.06 12.02 11.58
N ILE A 156 -9.81 11.57 11.37
CA ILE A 156 -8.80 12.28 10.57
C ILE A 156 -9.31 12.49 9.13
N GLY A 157 -9.84 11.44 8.52
CA GLY A 157 -10.38 11.51 7.15
C GLY A 157 -11.57 12.45 7.04
N THR A 158 -12.49 12.42 8.01
CA THR A 158 -13.64 13.33 8.07
C THR A 158 -13.19 14.79 8.17
N PHE A 159 -12.19 15.07 9.03
CA PHE A 159 -11.61 16.41 9.15
C PHE A 159 -10.99 16.85 7.82
N ALA A 160 -10.13 16.02 7.22
CA ALA A 160 -9.43 16.35 5.98
C ALA A 160 -10.36 16.54 4.77
N LEU A 161 -11.55 15.92 4.79
CA LEU A 161 -12.59 16.06 3.75
C LEU A 161 -13.58 17.20 4.03
N SER A 162 -13.58 17.79 5.22
CA SER A 162 -14.54 18.81 5.60
C SER A 162 -14.37 20.10 4.80
N SER A 163 -15.44 20.89 4.74
CA SER A 163 -15.45 22.18 4.05
C SER A 163 -14.36 23.12 4.59
N GLY A 164 -13.60 23.72 3.71
CA GLY A 164 -12.45 24.58 4.06
C GLY A 164 -11.11 23.87 4.20
N TYR A 165 -11.07 22.55 4.48
CA TYR A 165 -9.83 21.77 4.62
C TYR A 165 -9.55 20.86 3.42
N SER A 166 -10.57 20.46 2.68
CA SER A 166 -10.44 19.51 1.56
C SER A 166 -9.41 19.95 0.50
N ASP A 167 -9.35 21.25 0.19
CA ASP A 167 -8.40 21.78 -0.79
C ASP A 167 -6.96 21.78 -0.26
N ALA A 168 -6.78 22.07 1.01
CA ALA A 168 -5.49 22.15 1.65
C ALA A 168 -4.86 20.77 1.88
N TYR A 169 -5.67 19.75 2.18
CA TYR A 169 -5.21 18.40 2.50
C TYR A 169 -5.48 17.41 1.37
N TYR A 170 -6.73 17.03 1.16
CA TYR A 170 -7.07 15.93 0.24
C TYR A 170 -6.72 16.24 -1.22
N LYS A 171 -7.14 17.37 -1.75
CA LYS A 171 -6.82 17.74 -3.14
C LYS A 171 -5.33 17.98 -3.34
N LYS A 172 -4.63 18.53 -2.34
CA LYS A 172 -3.17 18.65 -2.39
C LYS A 172 -2.49 17.28 -2.44
N ALA A 173 -2.89 16.35 -1.57
CA ALA A 173 -2.36 14.98 -1.57
C ALA A 173 -2.62 14.25 -2.90
N GLN A 174 -3.79 14.43 -3.51
CA GLN A 174 -4.11 13.88 -4.83
C GLN A 174 -3.18 14.42 -5.93
N ARG A 175 -2.84 15.72 -5.90
CA ARG A 175 -1.88 16.31 -6.83
C ARG A 175 -0.47 15.74 -6.62
N VAL A 176 -0.02 15.61 -5.38
CA VAL A 176 1.28 14.99 -5.05
C VAL A 176 1.31 13.53 -5.50
N ARG A 177 0.23 12.76 -5.28
CA ARG A 177 0.09 11.39 -5.79
C ARG A 177 0.28 11.32 -7.31
N THR A 178 -0.28 12.28 -8.05
CA THR A 178 -0.08 12.36 -9.50
C THR A 178 1.39 12.60 -9.86
N LEU A 179 2.09 13.46 -9.13
CA LEU A 179 3.52 13.69 -9.36
C LEU A 179 4.36 12.44 -9.05
N ILE A 180 4.05 11.73 -7.95
CA ILE A 180 4.69 10.45 -7.62
C ILE A 180 4.46 9.44 -8.76
N ARG A 181 3.23 9.32 -9.25
CA ARG A 181 2.92 8.44 -10.38
C ARG A 181 3.74 8.78 -11.61
N ASN A 182 3.87 10.06 -11.95
CA ASN A 182 4.65 10.51 -13.11
C ASN A 182 6.13 10.15 -12.99
N ASP A 183 6.70 10.18 -11.77
CA ASP A 183 8.08 9.73 -11.52
C ASP A 183 8.21 8.23 -11.83
N PHE A 184 7.27 7.39 -11.37
CA PHE A 184 7.26 5.96 -11.66
C PHE A 184 7.03 5.67 -13.16
N ASP A 185 6.08 6.35 -13.80
CA ASP A 185 5.82 6.18 -15.24
C ASP A 185 7.10 6.53 -16.04
N SER A 186 7.82 7.59 -15.65
CA SER A 186 9.09 7.96 -16.26
C SER A 186 10.20 6.93 -16.01
N ALA A 187 10.22 6.30 -14.84
CA ALA A 187 11.15 5.24 -14.52
C ALA A 187 10.88 3.98 -15.36
N PHE A 188 9.64 3.54 -15.46
CA PHE A 188 9.25 2.36 -16.25
C PHE A 188 9.41 2.53 -17.76
N ASN A 189 9.59 3.74 -18.28
CA ASN A 189 10.04 3.94 -19.66
C ASN A 189 11.51 3.55 -19.90
N LYS A 190 12.30 3.34 -18.84
CA LYS A 190 13.73 3.03 -18.90
C LYS A 190 14.07 1.63 -18.43
N VAL A 191 13.26 1.07 -17.51
CA VAL A 191 13.51 -0.20 -16.84
C VAL A 191 12.26 -1.05 -16.80
N ASP A 192 12.44 -2.37 -16.66
CA ASP A 192 11.35 -3.33 -16.63
C ASP A 192 10.77 -3.49 -15.22
N VAL A 193 11.63 -3.38 -14.20
CA VAL A 193 11.27 -3.49 -12.79
C VAL A 193 12.04 -2.48 -11.95
N LEU A 194 11.49 -2.14 -10.78
CA LEU A 194 12.15 -1.28 -9.79
C LEU A 194 12.47 -2.09 -8.54
N LEU A 195 13.67 -1.90 -7.99
CA LEU A 195 14.11 -2.50 -6.74
C LEU A 195 14.20 -1.42 -5.66
N THR A 196 13.52 -1.68 -4.55
CA THR A 196 13.55 -0.83 -3.35
C THR A 196 13.74 -1.71 -2.10
N ARG A 197 14.00 -1.09 -0.96
CA ARG A 197 13.84 -1.76 0.34
C ARG A 197 12.35 -1.90 0.67
N THR A 198 11.97 -2.93 1.45
CA THR A 198 10.61 -3.09 1.97
C THR A 198 10.37 -2.14 3.15
N CYS A 199 11.29 -2.13 4.13
CA CYS A 199 11.28 -1.25 5.30
C CYS A 199 12.66 -0.62 5.49
N PRO A 200 12.76 0.54 6.16
CA PRO A 200 14.05 1.15 6.46
C PRO A 200 14.83 0.39 7.56
N THR A 201 14.15 -0.35 8.42
CA THR A 201 14.70 -1.08 9.56
C THR A 201 14.39 -2.58 9.48
N THR A 202 15.04 -3.37 10.31
CA THR A 202 14.67 -4.76 10.56
C THR A 202 13.35 -4.86 11.35
N ALA A 203 12.84 -6.09 11.56
CA ALA A 203 11.63 -6.30 12.35
C ALA A 203 11.83 -5.78 13.79
N PHE A 204 10.84 -5.06 14.30
CA PHE A 204 10.79 -4.56 15.66
C PHE A 204 10.27 -5.64 16.64
N LEU A 205 10.49 -5.45 17.94
CA LEU A 205 9.99 -6.35 18.96
C LEU A 205 8.47 -6.21 19.12
N LYS A 206 7.80 -7.32 19.46
CA LYS A 206 6.36 -7.30 19.73
C LYS A 206 6.06 -6.35 20.90
N GLY A 207 5.23 -5.35 20.65
CA GLY A 207 4.85 -4.34 21.64
C GLY A 207 5.60 -3.01 21.50
N ASP A 208 6.66 -2.94 20.68
CA ASP A 208 7.26 -1.67 20.31
C ASP A 208 6.23 -0.82 19.55
N PHE A 209 6.32 0.49 19.67
CA PHE A 209 5.48 1.47 18.95
C PHE A 209 3.97 1.42 19.24
N VAL A 210 3.48 0.61 20.17
CA VAL A 210 2.04 0.56 20.51
C VAL A 210 1.50 1.93 20.92
N ASN A 211 2.33 2.74 21.58
CA ASN A 211 1.99 4.08 22.05
C ASN A 211 2.52 5.21 21.14
N ASP A 212 3.14 4.86 20.02
CA ASP A 212 3.66 5.81 19.03
C ASP A 212 3.17 5.48 17.61
N PRO A 213 1.97 5.94 17.25
CA PRO A 213 1.34 5.62 15.97
C PRO A 213 2.01 6.27 14.74
N LEU A 214 3.06 7.07 14.94
CA LEU A 214 3.80 7.76 13.87
C LEU A 214 5.20 7.18 13.63
N SER A 215 5.63 6.18 14.41
CA SER A 215 6.91 5.49 14.30
C SER A 215 6.87 4.34 13.29
#